data_627707f9fa058e76dff509b86bb51604
#
_entry.id   627707f9fa058e76dff509b86bb51604
#
_cell.length_a   1.000
_cell.length_b   1.000
_cell.length_c   1.000
_cell.angle_alpha   90.00
_cell.angle_beta   90.00
_cell.angle_gamma   90.00
#
_symmetry.space_group_name_H-M   'P 1'
#
loop_
_entity.id
_entity.type
_entity.pdbx_description
1 polymer ?
#
loop_
_entity_poly.entity_id
_entity_poly.type
_entity_poly.pdbx_seq_one_letter_code
_entity_poly.pdbx_strand_id
1 'polypeptide(L)'
;MKMKNLEKAIILSLMLSGVGSSSAMALEWGLNNSGTTFDISEASKSYSVHSTTDKPMGIINTNNGILTANDIVLEVRSDSNEAAGFFNDGGSVYTGKNMEITVVGGSGNFMVNGIVNQSTGANNASKFTAGNIKMDLTGYGSELYGIINGSHGINGNNAVDFKAGNITIEANNDGNLIGI
;
A
#
# COMPACT_ATOMS: atom_id res chain seq x y z
N MET A 1 19.64 -20.64 12.60
CA MET A 1 20.03 -19.72 11.51
C MET A 1 19.43 -18.37 11.84
N LYS A 2 20.25 -17.33 12.06
CA LYS A 2 19.76 -16.04 12.57
C LYS A 2 18.99 -15.31 11.46
N MET A 3 17.77 -14.87 11.75
CA MET A 3 16.84 -14.19 10.82
C MET A 3 17.45 -12.99 10.04
N LYS A 4 18.52 -12.38 10.53
CA LYS A 4 19.26 -11.32 9.81
C LYS A 4 19.73 -11.68 8.39
N ASN A 5 19.86 -12.97 8.07
CA ASN A 5 20.29 -13.41 6.74
C ASN A 5 19.08 -13.58 5.77
N LEU A 6 17.87 -13.72 6.31
CA LEU A 6 16.66 -13.84 5.52
C LEU A 6 16.22 -12.47 4.97
N GLU A 7 16.32 -11.41 5.80
CA GLU A 7 16.05 -10.04 5.36
C GLU A 7 16.96 -9.61 4.19
N LYS A 8 18.25 -9.98 4.27
CA LYS A 8 19.20 -9.69 3.18
C LYS A 8 18.93 -10.50 1.91
N ALA A 9 18.42 -11.72 2.05
CA ALA A 9 18.10 -12.57 0.90
C ALA A 9 16.83 -12.08 0.17
N ILE A 10 15.85 -11.55 0.90
CA ILE A 10 14.62 -10.98 0.32
C ILE A 10 14.91 -9.66 -0.40
N ILE A 11 15.73 -8.79 0.20
CA ILE A 11 16.14 -7.52 -0.42
C ILE A 11 17.01 -7.77 -1.67
N LEU A 12 17.86 -8.78 -1.64
CA LEU A 12 18.76 -9.09 -2.76
C LEU A 12 18.01 -9.77 -3.93
N SER A 13 16.97 -10.55 -3.67
CA SER A 13 16.14 -11.15 -4.74
C SER A 13 15.25 -10.12 -5.45
N LEU A 14 14.87 -9.03 -4.77
CA LEU A 14 14.12 -7.92 -5.38
C LEU A 14 14.97 -7.05 -6.31
N MET A 15 16.29 -6.98 -6.10
CA MET A 15 17.19 -6.17 -6.94
C MET A 15 17.66 -6.88 -8.20
N LEU A 16 17.42 -8.18 -8.37
CA LEU A 16 17.98 -8.96 -9.48
C LEU A 16 16.99 -9.32 -10.60
N SER A 17 15.70 -8.95 -10.49
CA SER A 17 14.70 -9.24 -11.51
C SER A 17 14.48 -8.12 -12.55
N GLY A 18 15.35 -7.14 -12.61
CA GLY A 18 15.22 -5.96 -13.44
C GLY A 18 15.96 -5.99 -14.79
N VAL A 19 16.01 -7.12 -15.54
CA VAL A 19 16.47 -7.08 -16.93
C VAL A 19 15.73 -8.11 -17.79
N GLY A 20 14.84 -7.64 -18.67
CA GLY A 20 14.38 -8.45 -19.78
C GLY A 20 12.88 -8.37 -20.12
N SER A 21 12.55 -7.39 -20.94
CA SER A 21 11.48 -7.32 -21.96
C SER A 21 10.33 -8.35 -21.91
N SER A 22 9.18 -7.90 -21.54
CA SER A 22 7.93 -7.97 -22.31
C SER A 22 6.80 -7.41 -21.45
N SER A 23 5.90 -6.68 -22.04
CA SER A 23 4.80 -5.89 -21.54
C SER A 23 3.76 -6.58 -20.64
N ALA A 24 4.17 -7.19 -19.56
CA ALA A 24 3.36 -7.35 -18.37
C ALA A 24 3.75 -6.21 -17.46
N MET A 25 2.81 -5.30 -17.12
CA MET A 25 3.07 -4.24 -16.16
C MET A 25 3.55 -4.89 -14.86
N ALA A 26 4.84 -4.78 -14.57
CA ALA A 26 5.40 -5.27 -13.33
C ALA A 26 4.89 -4.37 -12.20
N LEU A 27 4.28 -4.94 -11.18
CA LEU A 27 3.98 -4.21 -9.94
C LEU A 27 5.31 -3.93 -9.23
N GLU A 28 5.62 -2.65 -9.05
CA GLU A 28 6.73 -2.25 -8.19
C GLU A 28 6.22 -1.97 -6.77
N TRP A 29 6.89 -2.51 -5.77
CA TRP A 29 6.51 -2.34 -4.36
C TRP A 29 7.70 -2.16 -3.43
N GLY A 30 7.49 -1.43 -2.35
CA GLY A 30 8.48 -1.30 -1.27
C GLY A 30 8.51 -2.53 -0.36
N LEU A 31 7.33 -3.02 0.06
CA LEU A 31 7.17 -4.25 0.82
C LEU A 31 5.97 -5.05 0.30
N ASN A 32 6.17 -6.35 0.05
CA ASN A 32 5.09 -7.27 -0.28
C ASN A 32 5.02 -8.39 0.76
N ASN A 33 3.90 -8.46 1.49
CA ASN A 33 3.57 -9.54 2.40
C ASN A 33 2.33 -10.29 1.89
N SER A 34 2.52 -11.48 1.38
CA SER A 34 1.43 -12.31 0.86
C SER A 34 1.37 -13.65 1.59
N GLY A 35 0.28 -13.87 2.33
CA GLY A 35 0.02 -15.12 3.02
C GLY A 35 0.99 -15.48 4.15
N THR A 36 1.77 -14.52 4.66
CA THR A 36 2.77 -14.77 5.71
C THR A 36 2.58 -13.85 6.90
N THR A 37 3.16 -14.24 8.04
CA THR A 37 3.30 -13.35 9.19
C THR A 37 4.65 -12.66 9.11
N PHE A 38 4.62 -11.33 9.03
CA PHE A 38 5.82 -10.50 8.92
C PHE A 38 5.82 -9.41 9.99
N ASP A 39 6.85 -9.40 10.81
CA ASP A 39 7.00 -8.46 11.92
C ASP A 39 8.21 -7.55 11.69
N ILE A 40 7.94 -6.26 11.54
CA ILE A 40 8.92 -5.19 11.40
C ILE A 40 8.79 -4.14 12.52
N SER A 41 8.22 -4.53 13.64
CA SER A 41 7.94 -3.63 14.76
C SER A 41 9.17 -3.21 15.59
N GLU A 42 10.32 -3.86 15.39
CA GLU A 42 11.55 -3.53 16.13
C GLU A 42 12.06 -2.10 15.89
N ALA A 43 11.82 -1.54 14.70
CA ALA A 43 12.23 -0.18 14.36
C ALA A 43 11.30 0.44 13.33
N SER A 44 11.29 1.79 13.26
CA SER A 44 10.61 2.51 12.19
C SER A 44 11.20 2.15 10.83
N LYS A 45 10.37 2.07 9.81
CA LYS A 45 10.76 1.71 8.44
C LYS A 45 10.36 2.79 7.44
N SER A 46 11.18 2.97 6.43
CA SER A 46 10.89 3.84 5.29
C SER A 46 11.02 3.05 4.01
N TYR A 47 10.05 3.22 3.12
CA TYR A 47 10.03 2.64 1.78
C TYR A 47 9.81 3.74 0.77
N SER A 48 10.65 3.78 -0.26
CA SER A 48 10.52 4.69 -1.39
C SER A 48 10.44 3.87 -2.67
N VAL A 49 9.37 4.09 -3.44
CA VAL A 49 9.10 3.37 -4.70
C VAL A 49 8.79 4.38 -5.78
N HIS A 50 9.53 4.31 -6.88
CA HIS A 50 9.32 5.18 -8.04
C HIS A 50 9.26 4.34 -9.30
N SER A 51 8.20 4.48 -10.07
CA SER A 51 8.07 3.84 -11.38
C SER A 51 7.75 4.85 -12.48
N THR A 52 8.38 4.66 -13.63
CA THR A 52 8.13 5.46 -14.82
C THR A 52 7.08 4.83 -15.74
N THR A 53 6.79 3.55 -15.59
CA THR A 53 5.92 2.77 -16.49
C THR A 53 4.86 1.94 -15.78
N ASP A 54 5.10 1.57 -14.54
CA ASP A 54 4.27 0.60 -13.80
C ASP A 54 3.45 1.27 -12.69
N LYS A 55 2.64 0.47 -12.00
CA LYS A 55 1.82 0.89 -10.86
C LYS A 55 2.58 0.68 -9.55
N PRO A 56 3.30 1.68 -9.03
CA PRO A 56 4.03 1.53 -7.78
C PRO A 56 3.08 1.47 -6.59
N MET A 57 3.44 0.61 -5.62
CA MET A 57 2.76 0.50 -4.34
C MET A 57 3.79 0.53 -3.20
N GLY A 58 3.52 1.28 -2.15
CA GLY A 58 4.43 1.34 -1.00
C GLY A 58 4.47 0.02 -0.24
N ILE A 59 3.33 -0.42 0.28
CA ILE A 59 3.17 -1.71 0.96
C ILE A 59 1.98 -2.46 0.39
N ILE A 60 2.16 -3.75 0.15
CA ILE A 60 1.12 -4.71 -0.19
C ILE A 60 1.04 -5.76 0.93
N ASN A 61 -0.15 -5.94 1.52
CA ASN A 61 -0.43 -6.98 2.50
C ASN A 61 -1.69 -7.74 2.07
N THR A 62 -1.51 -8.96 1.58
CA THR A 62 -2.59 -9.70 0.90
C THR A 62 -2.64 -11.18 1.30
N ASN A 63 -3.70 -11.88 0.89
CA ASN A 63 -3.84 -13.33 1.04
C ASN A 63 -3.72 -13.82 2.49
N ASN A 64 -4.46 -13.20 3.42
CA ASN A 64 -4.38 -13.47 4.85
C ASN A 64 -2.98 -13.16 5.47
N GLY A 65 -2.23 -12.27 4.86
CA GLY A 65 -0.97 -11.79 5.40
C GLY A 65 -1.17 -11.05 6.73
N ILE A 66 -0.29 -11.29 7.69
CA ILE A 66 -0.26 -10.56 8.96
C ILE A 66 0.99 -9.70 8.98
N LEU A 67 0.83 -8.39 9.03
CA LEU A 67 1.93 -7.44 9.08
C LEU A 67 1.86 -6.62 10.36
N THR A 68 2.91 -6.70 11.18
CA THR A 68 3.09 -5.86 12.36
C THR A 68 4.25 -4.91 12.13
N ALA A 69 4.04 -3.63 12.42
CA ALA A 69 5.02 -2.58 12.17
C ALA A 69 5.14 -1.59 13.32
N ASN A 70 6.24 -0.86 13.36
CA ASN A 70 6.40 0.37 14.14
C ASN A 70 5.93 1.56 13.30
N ASP A 71 6.56 2.72 13.39
CA ASP A 71 6.27 3.84 12.52
C ASP A 71 6.70 3.52 11.08
N ILE A 72 5.87 3.89 10.12
CA ILE A 72 6.09 3.65 8.70
C ILE A 72 6.10 4.99 7.96
N VAL A 73 7.10 5.17 7.08
CA VAL A 73 7.14 6.25 6.10
C VAL A 73 7.12 5.65 4.71
N LEU A 74 6.16 6.05 3.89
CA LEU A 74 6.00 5.62 2.51
C LEU A 74 6.13 6.82 1.57
N GLU A 75 6.99 6.69 0.57
CA GLU A 75 7.08 7.61 -0.56
C GLU A 75 6.86 6.82 -1.85
N VAL A 76 5.75 7.08 -2.52
CA VAL A 76 5.37 6.36 -3.73
C VAL A 76 5.14 7.36 -4.86
N ARG A 77 5.82 7.14 -5.98
CA ARG A 77 5.71 8.00 -7.14
C ARG A 77 5.55 7.19 -8.43
N SER A 78 4.57 7.58 -9.21
CA SER A 78 4.41 7.14 -10.60
C SER A 78 4.55 8.32 -11.54
N ASP A 79 5.23 8.15 -12.66
CA ASP A 79 5.32 9.20 -13.69
C ASP A 79 4.21 9.07 -14.74
N SER A 80 3.59 7.90 -14.89
CA SER A 80 2.64 7.65 -15.98
C SER A 80 1.49 6.70 -15.64
N ASN A 81 1.25 6.38 -14.36
CA ASN A 81 0.28 5.35 -14.00
C ASN A 81 -0.37 5.63 -12.63
N GLU A 82 -1.26 4.70 -12.19
CA GLU A 82 -1.79 4.67 -10.83
C GLU A 82 -0.68 4.53 -9.80
N ALA A 83 -0.92 5.05 -8.60
CA ALA A 83 -0.03 4.86 -7.47
C ALA A 83 -0.85 4.59 -6.19
N ALA A 84 -0.32 3.75 -5.29
CA ALA A 84 -0.95 3.51 -4.00
C ALA A 84 0.07 3.48 -2.87
N GLY A 85 -0.24 4.10 -1.74
CA GLY A 85 0.61 4.07 -0.55
C GLY A 85 0.56 2.70 0.12
N PHE A 86 -0.60 2.29 0.62
CA PHE A 86 -0.80 1.03 1.33
C PHE A 86 -2.00 0.26 0.78
N PHE A 87 -1.80 -1.02 0.50
CA PHE A 87 -2.85 -1.92 0.02
C PHE A 87 -2.97 -3.14 0.94
N ASN A 88 -4.12 -3.26 1.64
CA ASN A 88 -4.43 -4.35 2.56
C ASN A 88 -5.69 -5.08 2.07
N ASP A 89 -5.56 -6.34 1.68
CA ASP A 89 -6.64 -7.08 1.03
C ASP A 89 -6.66 -8.57 1.37
N GLY A 90 -7.74 -9.25 0.98
CA GLY A 90 -7.85 -10.70 1.04
C GLY A 90 -7.80 -11.29 2.44
N GLY A 91 -8.45 -10.65 3.41
CA GLY A 91 -8.48 -11.09 4.80
C GLY A 91 -7.21 -10.79 5.59
N SER A 92 -6.37 -9.90 5.09
CA SER A 92 -5.10 -9.57 5.72
C SER A 92 -5.25 -8.65 6.91
N VAL A 93 -4.30 -8.74 7.83
CA VAL A 93 -4.28 -7.95 9.07
C VAL A 93 -3.04 -7.07 9.09
N TYR A 94 -3.24 -5.78 9.23
CA TYR A 94 -2.19 -4.82 9.52
C TYR A 94 -2.35 -4.25 10.93
N THR A 95 -1.25 -4.20 11.67
CA THR A 95 -1.17 -3.51 12.96
C THR A 95 0.11 -2.71 13.03
N GLY A 96 0.00 -1.40 13.18
CA GLY A 96 1.15 -0.50 13.25
C GLY A 96 0.94 0.67 14.18
N LYS A 97 2.01 1.46 14.36
CA LYS A 97 1.97 2.74 15.06
C LYS A 97 1.62 3.88 14.08
N ASN A 98 2.41 4.94 14.03
CA ASN A 98 2.12 6.06 13.16
C ASN A 98 2.53 5.75 11.71
N MET A 99 1.87 6.44 10.77
CA MET A 99 2.11 6.27 9.35
C MET A 99 2.16 7.64 8.66
N GLU A 100 3.22 7.86 7.90
CA GLU A 100 3.35 9.00 7.00
C GLU A 100 3.41 8.47 5.57
N ILE A 101 2.52 8.96 4.70
CA ILE A 101 2.36 8.45 3.33
C ILE A 101 2.38 9.62 2.38
N THR A 102 3.33 9.62 1.46
CA THR A 102 3.37 10.53 0.31
C THR A 102 3.12 9.71 -0.95
N VAL A 103 2.09 10.06 -1.71
CA VAL A 103 1.80 9.43 -3.00
C VAL A 103 1.67 10.49 -4.08
N VAL A 104 2.44 10.32 -5.14
CA VAL A 104 2.37 11.17 -6.34
C VAL A 104 2.02 10.30 -7.53
N GLY A 105 0.86 10.53 -8.12
CA GLY A 105 0.41 9.81 -9.32
C GLY A 105 0.98 10.40 -10.60
N GLY A 106 0.93 9.61 -11.66
CA GLY A 106 1.39 10.00 -12.99
C GLY A 106 0.42 10.96 -13.70
N SER A 107 0.90 11.59 -14.76
CA SER A 107 0.11 12.42 -15.65
C SER A 107 -0.84 11.55 -16.49
N GLY A 108 -2.15 11.68 -16.31
CA GLY A 108 -3.17 10.93 -17.04
C GLY A 108 -4.40 10.66 -16.17
N ASN A 109 -5.37 9.92 -16.70
CA ASN A 109 -6.58 9.56 -15.99
C ASN A 109 -6.36 8.32 -15.07
N PHE A 110 -5.44 8.42 -14.13
CA PHE A 110 -5.09 7.32 -13.25
C PHE A 110 -5.48 7.61 -11.79
N MET A 111 -5.87 6.57 -11.06
CA MET A 111 -6.21 6.68 -9.66
C MET A 111 -4.97 6.84 -8.77
N VAL A 112 -5.10 7.69 -7.77
CA VAL A 112 -4.12 7.83 -6.69
C VAL A 112 -4.79 7.45 -5.38
N ASN A 113 -4.22 6.46 -4.69
CA ASN A 113 -4.76 5.94 -3.45
C ASN A 113 -3.77 6.13 -2.30
N GLY A 114 -4.21 6.72 -1.20
CA GLY A 114 -3.43 6.75 0.04
C GLY A 114 -3.40 5.38 0.69
N ILE A 115 -4.54 4.92 1.22
CA ILE A 115 -4.73 3.60 1.82
C ILE A 115 -5.93 2.91 1.20
N VAL A 116 -5.75 1.66 0.81
CA VAL A 116 -6.82 0.75 0.40
C VAL A 116 -6.89 -0.39 1.41
N ASN A 117 -7.97 -0.47 2.18
CA ASN A 117 -8.28 -1.58 3.06
C ASN A 117 -9.55 -2.24 2.57
N GLN A 118 -9.41 -3.35 1.87
CA GLN A 118 -10.54 -4.01 1.23
C GLN A 118 -10.53 -5.52 1.50
N SER A 119 -11.63 -6.19 1.19
CA SER A 119 -11.72 -7.63 1.21
C SER A 119 -12.24 -8.12 -0.15
N THR A 120 -11.36 -8.72 -0.92
CA THR A 120 -11.70 -9.45 -2.14
C THR A 120 -11.80 -10.94 -1.80
N GLY A 121 -13.02 -11.48 -1.80
CA GLY A 121 -13.23 -12.90 -1.51
C GLY A 121 -14.26 -13.17 -0.42
N ALA A 122 -14.74 -14.41 -0.37
CA ALA A 122 -15.99 -14.73 0.30
C ALA A 122 -15.93 -14.83 1.84
N ASN A 123 -14.76 -14.89 2.48
CA ASN A 123 -14.73 -15.41 3.86
C ASN A 123 -13.85 -14.68 4.88
N ASN A 124 -13.06 -13.71 4.52
CA ASN A 124 -12.12 -13.12 5.48
C ASN A 124 -12.13 -11.58 5.46
N ALA A 125 -12.52 -10.99 6.58
CA ALA A 125 -12.47 -9.56 6.78
C ALA A 125 -11.03 -9.05 6.90
N SER A 126 -10.64 -8.13 6.04
CA SER A 126 -9.37 -7.42 6.20
C SER A 126 -9.45 -6.45 7.37
N LYS A 127 -8.36 -6.34 8.12
CA LYS A 127 -8.26 -5.45 9.28
C LYS A 127 -7.06 -4.53 9.15
N PHE A 128 -7.28 -3.27 9.39
CA PHE A 128 -6.24 -2.25 9.40
C PHE A 128 -6.28 -1.49 10.72
N THR A 129 -5.20 -1.51 11.47
CA THR A 129 -5.06 -0.74 12.71
C THR A 129 -3.78 0.05 12.69
N ALA A 130 -3.88 1.36 12.87
CA ALA A 130 -2.74 2.27 12.96
C ALA A 130 -2.90 3.25 14.14
N GLY A 131 -1.80 3.90 14.51
CA GLY A 131 -1.83 5.11 15.34
C GLY A 131 -2.28 6.31 14.51
N ASN A 132 -1.53 7.40 14.52
CA ASN A 132 -1.85 8.56 13.68
C ASN A 132 -1.42 8.31 12.24
N ILE A 133 -2.21 8.84 11.30
CA ILE A 133 -1.94 8.74 9.87
C ILE A 133 -1.85 10.16 9.30
N LYS A 134 -0.75 10.45 8.61
CA LYS A 134 -0.59 11.66 7.81
C LYS A 134 -0.39 11.26 6.36
N MET A 135 -1.15 11.86 5.46
CA MET A 135 -1.04 11.62 4.02
C MET A 135 -0.85 12.93 3.26
N ASP A 136 0.05 12.90 2.29
CA ASP A 136 0.25 13.93 1.28
C ASP A 136 0.07 13.27 -0.09
N LEU A 137 -1.01 13.62 -0.78
CA LEU A 137 -1.46 12.96 -1.98
C LEU A 137 -1.52 13.95 -3.14
N THR A 138 -0.87 13.64 -4.24
CA THR A 138 -0.91 14.45 -5.46
C THR A 138 -1.34 13.61 -6.65
N GLY A 139 -2.39 14.04 -7.34
CA GLY A 139 -2.90 13.45 -8.57
C GLY A 139 -2.89 14.45 -9.73
N TYR A 140 -2.90 13.94 -10.95
CA TYR A 140 -2.94 14.75 -12.17
C TYR A 140 -4.05 14.21 -13.09
N GLY A 141 -5.29 14.66 -12.85
CA GLY A 141 -6.39 14.53 -13.83
C GLY A 141 -7.37 13.37 -13.63
N SER A 142 -7.29 12.53 -12.57
CA SER A 142 -8.31 11.53 -12.35
C SER A 142 -8.90 11.55 -10.94
N GLU A 143 -9.03 10.40 -10.31
CA GLU A 143 -9.62 10.25 -9.00
C GLU A 143 -8.51 10.09 -7.95
N LEU A 144 -8.60 10.88 -6.90
CA LEU A 144 -7.71 10.78 -5.75
C LEU A 144 -8.52 10.34 -4.54
N TYR A 145 -8.11 9.21 -3.96
CA TYR A 145 -8.73 8.64 -2.77
C TYR A 145 -7.77 8.71 -1.59
N GLY A 146 -8.20 9.33 -0.51
CA GLY A 146 -7.44 9.30 0.75
C GLY A 146 -7.44 7.91 1.34
N ILE A 147 -8.62 7.41 1.72
CA ILE A 147 -8.80 6.07 2.28
C ILE A 147 -9.99 5.39 1.60
N ILE A 148 -9.76 4.19 1.09
CA ILE A 148 -10.81 3.28 0.66
C ILE A 148 -10.93 2.20 1.72
N ASN A 149 -12.08 2.11 2.37
CA ASN A 149 -12.39 1.05 3.33
C ASN A 149 -13.70 0.37 2.95
N GLY A 150 -13.62 -0.82 2.37
CA GLY A 150 -14.79 -1.49 1.85
C GLY A 150 -14.58 -2.91 1.38
N SER A 151 -15.67 -3.63 1.09
CA SER A 151 -15.60 -4.92 0.43
C SER A 151 -15.77 -4.77 -1.07
N HIS A 152 -14.93 -5.46 -1.85
CA HIS A 152 -14.98 -5.45 -3.30
C HIS A 152 -15.21 -6.87 -3.82
N GLY A 153 -16.30 -7.07 -4.58
CA GLY A 153 -16.58 -8.38 -5.20
C GLY A 153 -18.02 -8.87 -5.06
N ILE A 154 -18.33 -9.94 -5.77
CA ILE A 154 -19.68 -10.49 -5.99
C ILE A 154 -20.37 -11.03 -4.71
N ASN A 155 -19.61 -11.24 -3.65
CA ASN A 155 -20.11 -11.72 -2.35
C ASN A 155 -19.71 -10.80 -1.20
N GLY A 156 -19.79 -9.49 -1.39
CA GLY A 156 -19.30 -8.42 -0.51
C GLY A 156 -19.92 -8.33 0.90
N ASN A 157 -20.11 -9.44 1.59
CA ASN A 157 -20.61 -9.48 2.98
C ASN A 157 -19.51 -9.48 4.04
N ASN A 158 -18.23 -9.28 3.65
CA ASN A 158 -17.15 -9.28 4.62
C ASN A 158 -16.97 -7.90 5.24
N ALA A 159 -17.18 -7.84 6.53
CA ALA A 159 -16.88 -6.64 7.29
C ALA A 159 -15.39 -6.31 7.17
N VAL A 160 -15.08 -5.08 6.79
CA VAL A 160 -13.72 -4.55 6.74
C VAL A 160 -13.54 -3.63 7.93
N ASP A 161 -12.54 -3.89 8.75
CA ASP A 161 -12.30 -3.12 9.97
C ASP A 161 -11.14 -2.15 9.74
N PHE A 162 -11.39 -0.86 9.97
CA PHE A 162 -10.37 0.19 9.89
C PHE A 162 -10.37 1.00 11.17
N LYS A 163 -9.24 1.03 11.85
CA LYS A 163 -9.03 1.81 13.08
C LYS A 163 -7.77 2.64 12.96
N ALA A 164 -7.88 3.91 13.23
CA ALA A 164 -6.75 4.81 13.34
C ALA A 164 -6.97 5.84 14.45
N GLY A 165 -5.89 6.49 14.88
CA GLY A 165 -5.94 7.69 15.70
C GLY A 165 -6.34 8.91 14.87
N ASN A 166 -5.58 9.98 14.94
CA ASN A 166 -5.82 11.16 14.11
C ASN A 166 -5.44 10.87 12.66
N ILE A 167 -6.28 11.30 11.72
CA ILE A 167 -6.03 11.21 10.29
C ILE A 167 -5.95 12.63 9.73
N THR A 168 -4.84 12.95 9.08
CA THR A 168 -4.64 14.20 8.34
C THR A 168 -4.36 13.86 6.89
N ILE A 169 -5.13 14.43 5.96
CA ILE A 169 -4.96 14.24 4.53
C ILE A 169 -4.79 15.60 3.89
N GLU A 170 -3.61 15.82 3.31
CA GLU A 170 -3.36 16.93 2.39
C GLU A 170 -3.44 16.37 0.98
N ALA A 171 -4.28 16.97 0.14
CA ALA A 171 -4.55 16.43 -1.19
C ALA A 171 -4.58 17.53 -2.24
N ASN A 172 -3.87 17.31 -3.34
CA ASN A 172 -3.84 18.19 -4.50
C ASN A 172 -4.17 17.38 -5.75
N ASN A 173 -5.26 17.72 -6.42
CA ASN A 173 -5.70 17.02 -7.62
C ASN A 173 -6.45 17.97 -8.56
N ASP A 174 -6.22 17.83 -9.86
CA ASP A 174 -6.94 18.56 -10.90
C ASP A 174 -8.30 17.93 -11.25
N GLY A 175 -8.56 16.70 -10.77
CA GLY A 175 -9.80 15.94 -10.97
C GLY A 175 -10.63 15.80 -9.69
N ASN A 176 -11.29 14.65 -9.53
CA ASN A 176 -12.12 14.35 -8.38
C ASN A 176 -11.29 14.04 -7.13
N LEU A 177 -11.70 14.59 -6.01
CA LEU A 177 -11.10 14.35 -4.70
C LEU A 177 -12.10 13.65 -3.78
N ILE A 178 -11.70 12.48 -3.25
CA ILE A 178 -12.52 11.67 -2.35
C ILE A 178 -11.71 11.41 -1.07
N GLY A 179 -12.16 11.94 0.06
CA GLY A 179 -11.42 11.84 1.31
C GLY A 179 -11.42 10.45 1.94
N ILE A 180 -12.59 9.96 2.34
CA ILE A 180 -12.84 8.68 3.04
C ILE A 180 -14.15 8.11 2.54
#